data_e02f527cdd8f80cb9096695a546c474d
#
_entry.id   e02f527cdd8f80cb9096695a546c474d
#
_cell.length_a   1.000
_cell.length_b   1.000
_cell.length_c   1.000
_cell.angle_alpha   90.00
_cell.angle_beta   90.00
_cell.angle_gamma   90.00
#
_symmetry.space_group_name_H-M   'P 1'
#
loop_
_entity.id
_entity.type
_entity.pdbx_description
1 polymer ?
#
loop_
_entity_poly.entity_id
_entity_poly.type
_entity_poly.pdbx_seq_one_letter_code
_entity_poly.pdbx_strand_id
1 'polypeptide(L)'
;MFSDALWRMLWRASSHMFGLDVRSLAVFRIALASTLFFVMCNRAPDMDALFTDNGVARRSQVTVESVATKWRFSLHLVTGNMAQTLALFAIHFAAIVSMFIGYRTRVSTFVCWMLELSLQNRNAAVLMGGDKVSRFSLLYAMFLPIGGVWSLDALLRTRQRKQHQKRTSQNEKARS
;
A
#
# COMPACT_ATOMS: atom_id res chain seq x y z
N MET A 1 -2.19 -10.32 20.64
CA MET A 1 -1.86 -11.72 20.98
C MET A 1 -2.55 -12.75 20.09
N PHE A 2 -3.84 -12.62 19.75
CA PHE A 2 -4.55 -13.50 18.79
C PHE A 2 -4.08 -13.31 17.34
N SER A 3 -3.71 -12.09 16.96
CA SER A 3 -3.22 -11.70 15.63
C SER A 3 -1.90 -12.38 15.23
N ASP A 4 -0.97 -12.56 16.17
CA ASP A 4 0.37 -13.10 15.85
C ASP A 4 0.40 -14.62 15.67
N ALA A 5 -0.52 -15.34 16.33
CA ALA A 5 -0.64 -16.79 16.19
C ALA A 5 -1.32 -17.16 14.87
N LEU A 6 -2.43 -16.50 14.53
CA LEU A 6 -3.13 -16.66 13.26
C LEU A 6 -2.22 -16.34 12.07
N TRP A 7 -1.42 -15.27 12.23
CA TRP A 7 -0.48 -14.85 11.21
C TRP A 7 0.68 -15.84 11.00
N ARG A 8 1.24 -16.41 12.05
CA ARG A 8 2.26 -17.47 11.94
C ARG A 8 1.71 -18.72 11.28
N MET A 9 0.43 -19.02 11.53
CA MET A 9 -0.25 -20.17 10.91
C MET A 9 -0.47 -19.94 9.41
N LEU A 10 -0.93 -18.76 9.02
CA LEU A 10 -1.08 -18.37 7.61
C LEU A 10 0.28 -18.30 6.89
N TRP A 11 1.32 -17.82 7.57
CA TRP A 11 2.67 -17.81 7.04
C TRP A 11 3.19 -19.22 6.75
N ARG A 12 3.03 -20.16 7.68
CA ARG A 12 3.43 -21.55 7.49
C ARG A 12 2.61 -22.22 6.38
N ALA A 13 1.33 -21.99 6.34
CA ALA A 13 0.46 -22.54 5.30
C ALA A 13 0.85 -22.02 3.91
N SER A 14 1.11 -20.73 3.75
CA SER A 14 1.50 -20.15 2.46
C SER A 14 2.88 -20.61 1.97
N SER A 15 3.85 -20.81 2.88
CA SER A 15 5.17 -21.30 2.51
C SER A 15 5.16 -22.78 2.10
N HIS A 16 4.24 -23.57 2.64
CA HIS A 16 4.09 -24.99 2.28
C HIS A 16 3.19 -25.24 1.07
N MET A 17 2.14 -24.45 0.89
CA MET A 17 1.17 -24.66 -0.20
C MET A 17 1.59 -24.09 -1.54
N PHE A 18 2.38 -23.01 -1.59
CA PHE A 18 2.69 -22.32 -2.84
C PHE A 18 4.17 -22.36 -3.24
N GLY A 19 5.07 -22.84 -2.39
CA GLY A 19 6.52 -22.83 -2.69
C GLY A 19 7.05 -21.45 -3.10
N LEU A 20 6.32 -20.37 -2.73
CA LEU A 20 6.62 -19.00 -3.13
C LEU A 20 7.97 -18.58 -2.52
N ASP A 21 8.95 -18.38 -3.39
CA ASP A 21 10.22 -17.81 -2.96
C ASP A 21 9.99 -16.38 -2.42
N VAL A 22 10.44 -16.16 -1.18
CA VAL A 22 10.32 -14.88 -0.49
C VAL A 22 11.04 -13.76 -1.26
N ARG A 23 12.04 -14.11 -2.08
CA ARG A 23 12.72 -13.17 -2.98
C ARG A 23 11.82 -12.71 -4.10
N SER A 24 11.05 -13.61 -4.71
CA SER A 24 10.06 -13.28 -5.73
C SER A 24 8.99 -12.33 -5.20
N LEU A 25 8.55 -12.51 -3.95
CA LEU A 25 7.63 -11.60 -3.29
C LEU A 25 8.22 -10.21 -3.06
N ALA A 26 9.52 -10.13 -2.75
CA ALA A 26 10.19 -8.83 -2.62
C ALA A 26 10.30 -8.11 -3.98
N VAL A 27 10.64 -8.83 -5.05
CA VAL A 27 10.65 -8.29 -6.42
C VAL A 27 9.26 -7.82 -6.84
N PHE A 28 8.22 -8.62 -6.58
CA PHE A 28 6.83 -8.26 -6.84
C PHE A 28 6.44 -6.95 -6.13
N ARG A 29 6.81 -6.79 -4.86
CA ARG A 29 6.57 -5.55 -4.11
C ARG A 29 7.25 -4.35 -4.77
N ILE A 30 8.53 -4.48 -5.12
CA ILE A 30 9.31 -3.41 -5.75
C ILE A 30 8.69 -3.05 -7.11
N ALA A 31 8.37 -4.04 -7.94
CA ALA A 31 7.76 -3.82 -9.24
C ALA A 31 6.39 -3.12 -9.12
N LEU A 32 5.54 -3.58 -8.19
CA LEU A 32 4.24 -2.98 -7.94
C LEU A 32 4.36 -1.53 -7.46
N ALA A 33 5.28 -1.25 -6.51
CA ALA A 33 5.53 0.11 -6.03
C ALA A 33 6.08 1.02 -7.13
N SER A 34 6.98 0.52 -7.98
CA SER A 34 7.51 1.26 -9.13
C SER A 34 6.43 1.61 -10.14
N THR A 35 5.53 0.66 -10.44
CA THR A 35 4.39 0.88 -11.33
C THR A 35 3.46 1.96 -10.79
N LEU A 36 3.10 1.87 -9.52
CA LEU A 36 2.27 2.89 -8.86
C LEU A 36 2.93 4.27 -8.84
N PHE A 37 4.23 4.31 -8.56
CA PHE A 37 5.00 5.55 -8.58
C PHE A 37 4.97 6.20 -9.96
N PHE A 38 5.22 5.43 -11.02
CA PHE A 38 5.18 5.91 -12.39
C PHE A 38 3.78 6.42 -12.79
N VAL A 39 2.73 5.68 -12.44
CA VAL A 39 1.33 6.09 -12.71
C VAL A 39 1.01 7.40 -11.98
N MET A 40 1.44 7.55 -10.72
CA MET A 40 1.23 8.78 -9.96
C MET A 40 2.01 9.97 -10.55
N CYS A 41 3.24 9.77 -11.00
CA CYS A 41 4.02 10.81 -11.68
C CYS A 41 3.34 11.28 -12.97
N ASN A 42 2.76 10.37 -13.74
CA ASN A 42 2.02 10.72 -14.97
C ASN A 42 0.70 11.45 -14.69
N ARG A 43 0.07 11.22 -13.53
CA ARG A 43 -1.18 11.89 -13.14
C ARG A 43 -0.97 13.22 -12.45
N ALA A 44 0.22 13.46 -11.90
CA ALA A 44 0.52 14.66 -11.13
C ALA A 44 0.37 15.97 -11.95
N PRO A 45 0.78 16.07 -13.23
CA PRO A 45 0.58 17.27 -14.04
C PRO A 45 -0.89 17.63 -14.26
N ASP A 46 -1.74 16.60 -14.43
CA ASP A 46 -3.16 16.76 -14.74
C ASP A 46 -4.06 16.75 -13.49
N MET A 47 -3.45 16.91 -12.31
CA MET A 47 -4.15 16.80 -11.03
C MET A 47 -5.28 17.83 -10.89
N ASP A 48 -5.05 19.06 -11.33
CA ASP A 48 -6.06 20.12 -11.26
C ASP A 48 -7.25 19.83 -12.21
N ALA A 49 -6.96 19.43 -13.43
CA ALA A 49 -7.96 19.14 -14.44
C ALA A 49 -8.83 17.90 -14.10
N LEU A 50 -8.25 16.90 -13.45
CA LEU A 50 -8.89 15.59 -13.26
C LEU A 50 -9.49 15.38 -11.86
N PHE A 51 -8.96 16.05 -10.83
CA PHE A 51 -9.27 15.76 -9.43
C PHE A 51 -9.72 16.98 -8.60
N THR A 52 -9.86 18.18 -9.20
CA THR A 52 -10.45 19.35 -8.55
C THR A 52 -11.81 19.68 -9.10
N ASP A 53 -12.55 20.56 -8.40
CA ASP A 53 -13.87 21.02 -8.87
C ASP A 53 -13.77 22.07 -9.98
N ASN A 54 -12.58 22.62 -10.22
CA ASN A 54 -12.30 23.53 -11.33
C ASN A 54 -12.05 22.79 -12.65
N GLY A 55 -11.85 21.47 -12.58
CA GLY A 55 -11.56 20.63 -13.74
C GLY A 55 -12.78 20.05 -14.43
N VAL A 56 -12.52 19.12 -15.35
CA VAL A 56 -13.53 18.48 -16.22
C VAL A 56 -14.50 17.60 -15.43
N ALA A 57 -14.03 16.94 -14.36
CA ALA A 57 -14.83 16.02 -13.54
C ALA A 57 -15.30 16.68 -12.24
N ARG A 58 -16.27 17.58 -12.35
CA ARG A 58 -16.88 18.22 -11.16
C ARG A 58 -17.60 17.19 -10.29
N ARG A 59 -17.51 17.36 -8.95
CA ARG A 59 -18.19 16.47 -7.98
C ARG A 59 -19.68 16.31 -8.26
N SER A 60 -20.36 17.38 -8.65
CA SER A 60 -21.79 17.36 -8.98
C SER A 60 -22.15 16.38 -10.09
N GLN A 61 -21.33 16.27 -11.13
CA GLN A 61 -21.54 15.35 -12.24
C GLN A 61 -21.23 13.90 -11.84
N VAL A 62 -20.11 13.68 -11.14
CA VAL A 62 -19.71 12.36 -10.66
C VAL A 62 -20.70 11.80 -9.64
N THR A 63 -21.29 12.65 -8.80
CA THR A 63 -22.26 12.22 -7.78
C THR A 63 -23.62 11.83 -8.42
N VAL A 64 -24.07 12.52 -9.44
CA VAL A 64 -25.32 12.20 -10.15
C VAL A 64 -25.20 10.85 -10.87
N GLU A 65 -24.07 10.59 -11.52
CA GLU A 65 -23.82 9.32 -12.21
C GLU A 65 -23.61 8.15 -11.21
N SER A 66 -23.14 8.44 -10.00
CA SER A 66 -22.89 7.45 -8.95
C SER A 66 -24.11 7.11 -8.09
N VAL A 67 -25.22 7.82 -8.18
CA VAL A 67 -26.48 7.46 -7.49
C VAL A 67 -26.96 6.06 -7.91
N ALA A 68 -26.63 5.61 -9.12
CA ALA A 68 -26.87 4.24 -9.57
C ALA A 68 -26.00 3.19 -8.87
N THR A 69 -24.92 3.60 -8.16
CA THR A 69 -23.98 2.65 -7.50
C THR A 69 -23.72 3.11 -6.07
N LYS A 70 -24.63 2.78 -5.16
CA LYS A 70 -24.68 3.21 -3.74
C LYS A 70 -23.45 2.92 -2.86
N TRP A 71 -22.39 2.25 -3.37
CA TRP A 71 -21.25 1.76 -2.58
C TRP A 71 -19.89 2.26 -3.09
N ARG A 72 -19.79 3.52 -3.55
CA ARG A 72 -18.50 4.10 -3.94
C ARG A 72 -17.86 4.83 -2.78
N PHE A 73 -16.92 4.17 -2.10
CA PHE A 73 -16.04 4.82 -1.14
C PHE A 73 -14.97 5.63 -1.87
N SER A 74 -14.90 6.95 -1.64
CA SER A 74 -13.82 7.79 -2.17
C SER A 74 -13.53 8.95 -1.23
N LEU A 75 -12.33 8.98 -0.66
CA LEU A 75 -11.82 10.11 0.11
C LEU A 75 -11.63 11.35 -0.79
N HIS A 76 -11.30 11.14 -2.05
CA HIS A 76 -11.15 12.21 -3.03
C HIS A 76 -12.47 12.87 -3.44
N LEU A 77 -13.63 12.26 -3.17
CA LEU A 77 -14.94 12.91 -3.34
C LEU A 77 -15.24 13.90 -2.22
N VAL A 78 -14.66 13.73 -1.04
CA VAL A 78 -14.80 14.66 0.09
C VAL A 78 -13.98 15.93 -0.16
N THR A 79 -12.89 15.82 -0.94
CA THR A 79 -11.98 16.91 -1.25
C THR A 79 -12.34 17.58 -2.57
N GLY A 80 -12.58 18.88 -2.57
CA GLY A 80 -12.83 19.66 -3.79
C GLY A 80 -11.83 20.80 -3.98
N ASN A 81 -11.06 21.09 -2.94
CA ASN A 81 -10.06 22.14 -2.95
C ASN A 81 -8.70 21.57 -3.39
N MET A 82 -7.96 22.35 -4.20
CA MET A 82 -6.62 21.99 -4.68
C MET A 82 -5.66 21.60 -3.56
N ALA A 83 -5.66 22.34 -2.44
CA ALA A 83 -4.79 22.06 -1.30
C ALA A 83 -5.06 20.67 -0.67
N GLN A 84 -6.31 20.28 -0.56
CA GLN A 84 -6.71 18.98 -0.01
C GLN A 84 -6.34 17.84 -0.98
N THR A 85 -6.55 18.04 -2.27
CA THR A 85 -6.17 17.09 -3.31
C THR A 85 -4.65 16.89 -3.31
N LEU A 86 -3.86 17.96 -3.24
CA LEU A 86 -2.41 17.91 -3.14
C LEU A 86 -1.95 17.15 -1.88
N ALA A 87 -2.59 17.38 -0.73
CA ALA A 87 -2.28 16.66 0.50
C ALA A 87 -2.51 15.15 0.36
N LEU A 88 -3.63 14.72 -0.26
CA LEU A 88 -3.90 13.30 -0.50
C LEU A 88 -2.89 12.68 -1.47
N PHE A 89 -2.50 13.39 -2.52
CA PHE A 89 -1.46 12.95 -3.43
C PHE A 89 -0.11 12.80 -2.72
N ALA A 90 0.26 13.76 -1.86
CA ALA A 90 1.50 13.69 -1.06
C ALA A 90 1.50 12.48 -0.12
N ILE A 91 0.38 12.20 0.56
CA ILE A 91 0.22 11.01 1.41
C ILE A 91 0.34 9.74 0.57
N HIS A 92 -0.25 9.71 -0.62
CA HIS A 92 -0.17 8.57 -1.52
C HIS A 92 1.27 8.32 -1.98
N PHE A 93 1.98 9.35 -2.40
CA PHE A 93 3.41 9.27 -2.73
C PHE A 93 4.24 8.73 -1.56
N ALA A 94 4.04 9.27 -0.35
CA ALA A 94 4.74 8.82 0.85
C ALA A 94 4.45 7.33 1.15
N ALA A 95 3.22 6.88 0.96
CA ALA A 95 2.85 5.48 1.13
C ALA A 95 3.50 4.57 0.08
N ILE A 96 3.56 4.99 -1.18
CA ILE A 96 4.24 4.26 -2.27
C ILE A 96 5.74 4.14 -1.98
N VAL A 97 6.41 5.23 -1.59
CA VAL A 97 7.82 5.22 -1.22
C VAL A 97 8.07 4.32 0.00
N SER A 98 7.20 4.39 1.00
CA SER A 98 7.27 3.52 2.19
C SER A 98 7.12 2.04 1.81
N MET A 99 6.22 1.71 0.89
CA MET A 99 6.04 0.36 0.36
C MET A 99 7.27 -0.09 -0.45
N PHE A 100 7.85 0.78 -1.26
CA PHE A 100 9.06 0.51 -2.05
C PHE A 100 10.23 0.13 -1.15
N ILE A 101 10.52 0.95 -0.13
CA ILE A 101 11.59 0.72 0.85
C ILE A 101 11.27 -0.49 1.76
N GLY A 102 9.99 -0.82 1.91
CA GLY A 102 9.55 -1.90 2.78
C GLY A 102 9.50 -1.53 4.27
N TYR A 103 9.12 -0.29 4.56
CA TYR A 103 8.86 0.18 5.92
C TYR A 103 7.38 0.00 6.26
N ARG A 104 7.11 -0.70 7.38
CA ARG A 104 5.75 -1.08 7.79
C ARG A 104 4.91 -1.59 6.60
N THR A 105 5.48 -2.49 5.84
CA THR A 105 5.04 -2.92 4.50
C THR A 105 3.54 -3.16 4.40
N ARG A 106 2.92 -3.76 5.42
CA ARG A 106 1.46 -4.03 5.43
C ARG A 106 0.62 -2.77 5.51
N VAL A 107 1.03 -1.86 6.40
CA VAL A 107 0.30 -0.59 6.59
C VAL A 107 0.44 0.25 5.32
N SER A 108 1.66 0.33 4.76
CA SER A 108 1.91 1.06 3.51
C SER A 108 1.08 0.50 2.36
N THR A 109 1.03 -0.84 2.20
CA THR A 109 0.23 -1.50 1.15
C THR A 109 -1.26 -1.24 1.34
N PHE A 110 -1.77 -1.30 2.58
CA PHE A 110 -3.17 -0.99 2.88
C PHE A 110 -3.51 0.47 2.55
N VAL A 111 -2.65 1.41 2.95
CA VAL A 111 -2.85 2.84 2.65
C VAL A 111 -2.81 3.10 1.15
N CYS A 112 -1.85 2.51 0.42
CA CYS A 112 -1.81 2.58 -1.04
C CYS A 112 -3.08 2.04 -1.67
N TRP A 113 -3.57 0.89 -1.21
CA TRP A 113 -4.81 0.29 -1.73
C TRP A 113 -6.03 1.19 -1.50
N MET A 114 -6.17 1.74 -0.29
CA MET A 114 -7.29 2.65 0.06
C MET A 114 -7.25 3.93 -0.77
N LEU A 115 -6.08 4.52 -0.96
CA LEU A 115 -5.93 5.75 -1.73
C LEU A 115 -6.10 5.51 -3.23
N GLU A 116 -5.57 4.39 -3.76
CA GLU A 116 -5.78 4.00 -5.15
C GLU A 116 -7.26 3.73 -5.44
N LEU A 117 -7.96 3.01 -4.55
CA LEU A 117 -9.40 2.79 -4.63
C LEU A 117 -10.16 4.13 -4.63
N SER A 118 -9.77 5.04 -3.74
CA SER A 118 -10.37 6.37 -3.61
C SER A 118 -10.17 7.21 -4.87
N LEU A 119 -8.96 7.20 -5.44
CA LEU A 119 -8.61 7.93 -6.66
C LEU A 119 -9.41 7.42 -7.86
N GLN A 120 -9.46 6.10 -8.03
CA GLN A 120 -10.18 5.44 -9.12
C GLN A 120 -11.70 5.69 -9.04
N ASN A 121 -12.25 5.74 -7.84
CA ASN A 121 -13.68 6.00 -7.65
C ASN A 121 -14.05 7.47 -7.89
N ARG A 122 -13.11 8.41 -7.79
CA ARG A 122 -13.38 9.82 -8.08
C ARG A 122 -13.57 10.07 -9.57
N ASN A 123 -12.75 9.49 -10.42
CA ASN A 123 -12.82 9.71 -11.86
C ASN A 123 -12.77 8.38 -12.62
N ALA A 124 -13.93 7.76 -12.79
CA ALA A 124 -14.06 6.49 -13.49
C ALA A 124 -13.76 6.60 -15.00
N ALA A 125 -13.86 7.79 -15.59
CA ALA A 125 -13.64 8.01 -17.03
C ALA A 125 -12.16 7.90 -17.41
N VAL A 126 -11.24 8.15 -16.47
CA VAL A 126 -9.78 8.09 -16.69
C VAL A 126 -9.19 6.70 -16.35
N LEU A 127 -10.03 5.77 -15.92
CA LEU A 127 -9.61 4.42 -15.55
C LEU A 127 -9.12 3.62 -16.76
N MET A 128 -7.84 3.28 -16.72
CA MET A 128 -7.25 2.30 -17.64
C MET A 128 -7.35 0.88 -17.06
N GLY A 129 -7.27 -0.13 -17.92
CA GLY A 129 -7.28 -1.54 -17.47
C GLY A 129 -6.18 -1.87 -16.45
N GLY A 130 -5.01 -1.23 -16.56
CA GLY A 130 -3.91 -1.35 -15.62
C GLY A 130 -4.23 -0.90 -14.20
N ASP A 131 -5.11 0.08 -14.03
CA ASP A 131 -5.52 0.59 -12.70
C ASP A 131 -6.29 -0.48 -11.90
N LYS A 132 -7.16 -1.22 -12.58
CA LYS A 132 -7.88 -2.34 -11.97
C LYS A 132 -6.92 -3.44 -11.54
N VAL A 133 -5.96 -3.77 -12.39
CA VAL A 133 -4.92 -4.78 -12.07
C VAL A 133 -4.10 -4.34 -10.87
N SER A 134 -3.66 -3.09 -10.82
CA SER A 134 -2.89 -2.54 -9.69
C SER A 134 -3.67 -2.61 -8.38
N ARG A 135 -4.96 -2.28 -8.40
CA ARG A 135 -5.83 -2.35 -7.22
C ARG A 135 -5.98 -3.79 -6.70
N PHE A 136 -6.21 -4.76 -7.58
CA PHE A 136 -6.30 -6.17 -7.18
C PHE A 136 -4.95 -6.70 -6.70
N SER A 137 -3.86 -6.33 -7.37
CA SER A 137 -2.50 -6.69 -6.97
C SER A 137 -2.15 -6.18 -5.57
N LEU A 138 -2.53 -4.94 -5.23
CA LEU A 138 -2.38 -4.38 -3.89
C LEU A 138 -3.22 -5.14 -2.86
N LEU A 139 -4.47 -5.49 -3.20
CA LEU A 139 -5.33 -6.27 -2.33
C LEU A 139 -4.69 -7.63 -2.00
N TYR A 140 -4.22 -8.36 -3.03
CA TYR A 140 -3.53 -9.64 -2.82
C TYR A 140 -2.22 -9.47 -2.05
N ALA A 141 -1.45 -8.42 -2.34
CA ALA A 141 -0.19 -8.10 -1.66
C ALA A 141 -0.36 -7.93 -0.13
N MET A 142 -1.52 -7.49 0.35
CA MET A 142 -1.80 -7.37 1.80
C MET A 142 -1.79 -8.71 2.52
N PHE A 143 -2.21 -9.78 1.85
CA PHE A 143 -2.26 -11.13 2.43
C PHE A 143 -0.92 -11.86 2.29
N LEU A 144 -0.04 -11.40 1.42
CA LEU A 144 1.27 -11.99 1.18
C LEU A 144 2.34 -11.39 2.10
N PRO A 145 3.37 -12.18 2.47
CA PRO A 145 4.49 -11.71 3.29
C PRO A 145 5.54 -10.93 2.48
N ILE A 146 5.11 -9.93 1.72
CA ILE A 146 5.95 -9.14 0.81
C ILE A 146 7.07 -8.33 1.50
N GLY A 147 7.03 -8.18 2.83
CA GLY A 147 8.05 -7.52 3.64
C GLY A 147 9.05 -8.48 4.30
N GLY A 148 9.12 -9.75 3.85
CA GLY A 148 9.96 -10.77 4.49
C GLY A 148 11.45 -10.61 4.22
N VAL A 149 11.84 -10.20 3.01
CA VAL A 149 13.22 -10.02 2.56
C VAL A 149 13.36 -8.70 1.83
N TRP A 150 14.59 -8.17 1.78
CA TRP A 150 14.93 -6.91 1.11
C TRP A 150 14.04 -5.73 1.52
N SER A 151 13.71 -5.66 2.83
CA SER A 151 12.88 -4.60 3.40
C SER A 151 13.55 -4.01 4.64
N LEU A 152 13.25 -2.75 4.94
CA LEU A 152 13.62 -2.13 6.21
C LEU A 152 13.06 -2.92 7.39
N ASP A 153 11.87 -3.46 7.27
CA ASP A 153 11.24 -4.30 8.30
C ASP A 153 12.07 -5.56 8.60
N ALA A 154 12.66 -6.19 7.57
CA ALA A 154 13.53 -7.35 7.74
C ALA A 154 14.85 -6.97 8.44
N LEU A 155 15.45 -5.85 8.08
CA LEU A 155 16.68 -5.34 8.71
C LEU A 155 16.44 -5.00 10.19
N LEU A 156 15.35 -4.31 10.50
CA LEU A 156 15.00 -3.96 11.88
C LEU A 156 14.76 -5.19 12.74
N ARG A 157 14.05 -6.20 12.24
CA ARG A 157 13.85 -7.48 12.94
C ARG A 157 15.15 -8.21 13.21
N THR A 158 16.06 -8.22 12.24
CA THR A 158 17.37 -8.86 12.40
C THR A 158 18.22 -8.16 13.46
N ARG A 159 18.20 -6.82 13.50
CA ARG A 159 18.88 -6.02 14.52
C ARG A 159 18.32 -6.31 15.93
N GLN A 160 16.99 -6.33 16.06
CA GLN A 160 16.34 -6.62 17.34
C GLN A 160 16.67 -8.04 17.85
N ARG A 161 16.66 -9.04 16.97
CA ARG A 161 17.05 -10.42 17.34
C ARG A 161 18.49 -10.50 17.84
N LYS A 162 19.44 -9.83 17.16
CA LYS A 162 20.84 -9.78 17.59
C LYS A 162 21.02 -9.09 18.95
N GLN A 163 20.28 -8.02 19.22
CA GLN A 163 20.32 -7.33 20.51
C GLN A 163 19.75 -8.20 21.64
N HIS A 164 18.65 -8.88 21.39
CA HIS A 164 18.04 -9.77 22.37
C HIS A 164 18.97 -10.93 22.71
N GLN A 165 19.60 -11.53 21.69
CA GLN A 165 20.56 -12.62 21.89
C GLN A 165 21.79 -12.21 22.71
N LYS A 166 22.33 -10.98 22.46
CA LYS A 166 23.42 -10.43 23.26
C LYS A 166 23.02 -10.22 24.72
N ARG A 167 21.82 -9.71 24.99
CA ARG A 167 21.33 -9.51 26.36
C ARG A 167 21.14 -10.83 27.09
N THR A 168 20.61 -11.85 26.41
CA THR A 168 20.45 -13.18 27.02
C THR A 168 21.79 -13.79 27.38
N SER A 169 22.78 -13.77 26.50
CA SER A 169 24.11 -14.30 26.75
C SER A 169 24.88 -13.54 27.86
N GLN A 170 24.66 -12.23 27.98
CA GLN A 170 25.22 -11.43 29.10
C GLN A 170 24.60 -11.82 30.44
N ASN A 171 23.28 -12.02 30.48
CA ASN A 171 22.58 -12.42 31.70
C ASN A 171 22.96 -13.86 32.15
N GLU A 172 23.21 -14.75 31.21
CA GLU A 172 23.71 -16.10 31.52
C GLU A 172 25.10 -16.06 32.13
N LYS A 173 26.02 -15.25 31.55
CA LYS A 173 27.37 -15.06 32.10
C LYS A 173 27.41 -14.37 33.45
N ALA A 174 26.40 -13.56 33.79
CA ALA A 174 26.30 -12.90 35.07
C ALA A 174 25.72 -13.82 36.20
N ARG A 175 25.15 -14.98 35.81
CA ARG A 175 24.54 -15.94 36.71
C ARG A 175 25.46 -17.16 37.01
N SER A 176 26.46 -17.36 36.19
CA SER A 176 27.50 -18.37 36.40
C SER A 176 28.68 -17.80 37.23
#